data_e8528c70d6b8512489d1a68fa618e4fa
#
_entry.id   e8528c70d6b8512489d1a68fa618e4fa
#
_cell.length_a   1.000
_cell.length_b   1.000
_cell.length_c   1.000
_cell.angle_alpha   90.00
_cell.angle_beta   90.00
_cell.angle_gamma   90.00
#
_symmetry.space_group_name_H-M   'P 1'
#
loop_
_entity.id
_entity.type
_entity.pdbx_description
1 polymer ?
#
loop_
_entity_poly.entity_id
_entity_poly.type
_entity_poly.pdbx_seq_one_letter_code
_entity_poly.pdbx_strand_id
1 'polypeptide(L)'
;MVIGAEALIRWQHPERGLLLPGTFLPAIEGSDLAIEIGDWVINETLRQMDAWRREHGLELAISINISGDHLQHPGFSRRLGEVLAGYPAVSPRLIELEVLETAALEDIATTAALFAECRKLGVSFALDDFGTGYSSLTYFRRLPADLLKIDQSFVRDMLDNPDDLAIVEGVIGLTQAFRRAVIAEGVETVEHGLVLLLLGCDMAQGFGIARPMPPEDLPAWIRNFLPDELWNLAAAFNWSRDDLPLLIAGVDH
;
A
#
# COMPACT_ATOMS: atom_id res chain seq x y z
N MET A 1 -9.97 -8.81 9.04
CA MET A 1 -9.65 -9.83 8.00
C MET A 1 -8.43 -9.36 7.21
N VAL A 2 -7.49 -10.23 6.85
CA VAL A 2 -6.37 -9.88 5.97
C VAL A 2 -6.91 -9.79 4.53
N ILE A 3 -6.66 -8.68 3.86
CA ILE A 3 -7.17 -8.38 2.51
C ILE A 3 -6.04 -8.30 1.47
N GLY A 4 -4.81 -8.01 1.91
CA GLY A 4 -3.66 -7.84 1.05
C GLY A 4 -2.36 -7.91 1.84
N ALA A 5 -1.25 -7.81 1.12
CA ALA A 5 0.09 -7.65 1.65
C ALA A 5 0.94 -6.84 0.67
N GLU A 6 1.98 -6.20 1.17
CA GLU A 6 2.95 -5.46 0.37
C GLU A 6 4.20 -6.31 0.13
N ALA A 7 4.67 -6.35 -1.13
CA ALA A 7 5.90 -7.01 -1.51
C ALA A 7 7.09 -6.09 -1.26
N LEU A 8 7.91 -6.44 -0.28
CA LEU A 8 9.05 -5.64 0.16
C LEU A 8 10.37 -6.31 -0.22
N ILE A 9 11.06 -5.77 -1.21
CA ILE A 9 12.37 -6.29 -1.64
C ILE A 9 13.38 -6.28 -0.51
N ARG A 10 14.20 -7.32 -0.45
CA ARG A 10 15.38 -7.45 0.44
C ARG A 10 16.57 -7.93 -0.38
N TRP A 11 17.77 -7.51 -0.01
CA TRP A 11 19.00 -8.00 -0.64
C TRP A 11 19.82 -8.81 0.32
N GLN A 12 19.93 -10.12 0.04
CA GLN A 12 20.84 -11.00 0.76
C GLN A 12 22.26 -10.76 0.24
N HIS A 13 22.97 -9.81 0.88
CA HIS A 13 24.35 -9.49 0.50
C HIS A 13 25.32 -10.54 1.08
N PRO A 14 26.31 -11.04 0.28
CA PRO A 14 27.20 -12.13 0.72
C PRO A 14 28.05 -11.79 1.95
N GLU A 15 28.41 -10.52 2.13
CA GLU A 15 29.27 -10.08 3.24
C GLU A 15 28.53 -9.28 4.33
N ARG A 16 27.40 -8.61 3.96
CA ARG A 16 26.69 -7.66 4.83
C ARG A 16 25.38 -8.20 5.39
N GLY A 17 25.01 -9.45 5.02
CA GLY A 17 23.74 -10.05 5.42
C GLY A 17 22.54 -9.44 4.71
N LEU A 18 21.37 -9.47 5.35
CA LEU A 18 20.12 -8.97 4.80
C LEU A 18 20.07 -7.45 4.82
N LEU A 19 20.02 -6.83 3.64
CA LEU A 19 19.92 -5.37 3.47
C LEU A 19 18.48 -4.96 3.16
N LEU A 20 18.08 -3.86 3.80
CA LEU A 20 16.78 -3.21 3.57
C LEU A 20 16.82 -2.32 2.32
N PRO A 21 15.67 -2.05 1.66
CA PRO A 21 15.59 -1.27 0.43
C PRO A 21 16.32 0.09 0.51
N GLY A 22 16.11 0.86 1.56
CA GLY A 22 16.76 2.16 1.76
C GLY A 22 18.29 2.14 1.82
N THR A 23 18.90 0.95 1.98
CA THR A 23 20.37 0.81 2.00
C THR A 23 20.96 0.67 0.59
N PHE A 24 20.21 0.14 -0.38
CA PHE A 24 20.77 -0.18 -1.70
C PHE A 24 20.02 0.44 -2.88
N LEU A 25 18.70 0.66 -2.77
CA LEU A 25 17.94 1.28 -3.87
C LEU A 25 18.43 2.67 -4.27
N PRO A 26 18.81 3.58 -3.33
CA PRO A 26 19.33 4.89 -3.71
C PRO A 26 20.61 4.83 -4.57
N ALA A 27 21.39 3.75 -4.45
CA ALA A 27 22.63 3.58 -5.23
C ALA A 27 22.38 3.20 -6.70
N ILE A 28 21.18 2.76 -7.05
CA ILE A 28 20.81 2.32 -8.41
C ILE A 28 19.74 3.23 -9.05
N GLU A 29 19.23 4.20 -8.29
CA GLU A 29 18.22 5.16 -8.77
C GLU A 29 18.74 5.90 -10.02
N GLY A 30 17.85 6.11 -11.01
CA GLY A 30 18.21 6.72 -12.29
C GLY A 30 19.03 5.83 -13.24
N SER A 31 19.18 4.53 -12.94
CA SER A 31 19.95 3.60 -13.79
C SER A 31 19.08 2.51 -14.43
N ASP A 32 19.59 1.89 -15.51
CA ASP A 32 18.93 0.74 -16.14
C ASP A 32 18.73 -0.43 -15.14
N LEU A 33 19.62 -0.55 -14.14
CA LEU A 33 19.52 -1.59 -13.11
C LEU A 33 18.26 -1.42 -12.24
N ALA A 34 17.82 -0.18 -11.98
CA ALA A 34 16.57 0.06 -11.26
C ALA A 34 15.36 -0.51 -12.02
N ILE A 35 15.37 -0.40 -13.35
CA ILE A 35 14.33 -0.93 -14.24
C ILE A 35 14.35 -2.47 -14.21
N GLU A 36 15.55 -3.07 -14.37
CA GLU A 36 15.72 -4.53 -14.32
C GLU A 36 15.27 -5.12 -12.97
N ILE A 37 15.59 -4.45 -11.86
CA ILE A 37 15.15 -4.86 -10.53
C ILE A 37 13.62 -4.71 -10.40
N GLY A 38 13.04 -3.64 -10.93
CA GLY A 38 11.59 -3.46 -10.93
C GLY A 38 10.86 -4.57 -11.71
N ASP A 39 11.33 -4.90 -12.91
CA ASP A 39 10.80 -6.01 -13.70
C ASP A 39 10.96 -7.36 -12.97
N TRP A 40 12.10 -7.56 -12.28
CA TRP A 40 12.33 -8.75 -11.47
C TRP A 40 11.37 -8.83 -10.28
N VAL A 41 11.13 -7.72 -9.56
CA VAL A 41 10.19 -7.68 -8.43
C VAL A 41 8.78 -8.08 -8.86
N ILE A 42 8.30 -7.53 -9.98
CA ILE A 42 6.98 -7.89 -10.52
C ILE A 42 6.92 -9.40 -10.82
N ASN A 43 7.93 -9.93 -11.52
CA ASN A 43 7.97 -11.34 -11.87
C ASN A 43 8.05 -12.25 -10.64
N GLU A 44 8.89 -11.90 -9.65
CA GLU A 44 9.04 -12.69 -8.42
C GLU A 44 7.77 -12.67 -7.57
N THR A 45 7.08 -11.53 -7.50
CA THR A 45 5.78 -11.43 -6.82
C THR A 45 4.75 -12.34 -7.46
N LEU A 46 4.62 -12.34 -8.79
CA LEU A 46 3.69 -13.22 -9.50
C LEU A 46 4.04 -14.71 -9.32
N ARG A 47 5.35 -15.03 -9.36
CA ARG A 47 5.83 -16.40 -9.07
C ARG A 47 5.42 -16.85 -7.67
N GLN A 48 5.57 -15.97 -6.68
CA GLN A 48 5.20 -16.26 -5.29
C GLN A 48 3.69 -16.40 -5.12
N MET A 49 2.90 -15.54 -5.75
CA MET A 49 1.43 -15.63 -5.73
C MET A 49 0.94 -16.95 -6.36
N ASP A 50 1.53 -17.36 -7.48
CA ASP A 50 1.19 -18.65 -8.10
C ASP A 50 1.58 -19.84 -7.21
N ALA A 51 2.71 -19.76 -6.48
CA ALA A 51 3.10 -20.77 -5.50
C ALA A 51 2.08 -20.85 -4.35
N TRP A 52 1.70 -19.73 -3.75
CA TRP A 52 0.70 -19.69 -2.67
C TRP A 52 -0.66 -20.25 -3.12
N ARG A 53 -1.10 -19.90 -4.33
CA ARG A 53 -2.33 -20.43 -4.90
C ARG A 53 -2.27 -21.96 -5.05
N ARG A 54 -1.16 -22.49 -5.57
CA ARG A 54 -1.00 -23.95 -5.79
C ARG A 54 -0.84 -24.73 -4.49
N GLU A 55 -0.08 -24.20 -3.54
CA GLU A 55 0.32 -24.94 -2.34
C GLU A 55 -0.66 -24.75 -1.18
N HIS A 56 -1.31 -23.58 -1.11
CA HIS A 56 -2.15 -23.18 0.02
C HIS A 56 -3.57 -22.80 -0.36
N GLY A 57 -3.90 -22.73 -1.67
CA GLY A 57 -5.19 -22.20 -2.14
C GLY A 57 -5.37 -20.72 -1.77
N LEU A 58 -4.28 -20.00 -1.53
CA LEU A 58 -4.31 -18.62 -1.09
C LEU A 58 -4.31 -17.67 -2.30
N GLU A 59 -5.34 -16.85 -2.39
CA GLU A 59 -5.45 -15.71 -3.31
C GLU A 59 -5.52 -14.44 -2.47
N LEU A 60 -4.51 -13.58 -2.59
CA LEU A 60 -4.37 -12.36 -1.80
C LEU A 60 -3.96 -11.22 -2.72
N ALA A 61 -4.50 -10.01 -2.49
CA ALA A 61 -4.02 -8.83 -3.19
C ALA A 61 -2.58 -8.52 -2.74
N ILE A 62 -1.70 -8.22 -3.71
CA ILE A 62 -0.31 -7.88 -3.43
C ILE A 62 0.02 -6.54 -4.06
N SER A 63 0.48 -5.63 -3.21
CA SER A 63 1.00 -4.33 -3.62
C SER A 63 2.49 -4.43 -3.96
N ILE A 64 2.90 -3.74 -5.02
CA ILE A 64 4.27 -3.73 -5.55
C ILE A 64 4.72 -2.29 -5.76
N ASN A 65 5.79 -1.89 -5.10
CA ASN A 65 6.39 -0.58 -5.26
C ASN A 65 7.02 -0.42 -6.65
N ILE A 66 6.66 0.63 -7.37
CA ILE A 66 7.17 0.98 -8.71
C ILE A 66 7.86 2.34 -8.64
N SER A 67 9.15 2.38 -8.96
CA SER A 67 9.87 3.66 -9.03
C SER A 67 9.38 4.52 -10.22
N GLY A 68 9.53 5.83 -10.10
CA GLY A 68 9.18 6.78 -11.19
C GLY A 68 9.90 6.44 -12.50
N ASP A 69 11.19 6.13 -12.44
CA ASP A 69 12.01 5.76 -13.62
C ASP A 69 11.47 4.49 -14.29
N HIS A 70 11.09 3.48 -13.51
CA HIS A 70 10.55 2.23 -14.03
C HIS A 70 9.17 2.46 -14.66
N LEU A 71 8.31 3.23 -14.00
CA LEU A 71 6.98 3.57 -14.49
C LEU A 71 7.06 4.32 -15.82
N GLN A 72 7.94 5.32 -15.92
CA GLN A 72 8.09 6.18 -17.10
C GLN A 72 8.91 5.52 -18.22
N HIS A 73 9.55 4.37 -17.95
CA HIS A 73 10.36 3.70 -18.96
C HIS A 73 9.50 3.22 -20.15
N PRO A 74 9.91 3.56 -21.40
CA PRO A 74 9.17 3.17 -22.60
C PRO A 74 8.85 1.67 -22.66
N GLY A 75 7.57 1.33 -22.86
CA GLY A 75 7.10 -0.04 -22.96
C GLY A 75 6.83 -0.73 -21.61
N PHE A 76 6.73 0.01 -20.51
CA PHE A 76 6.36 -0.54 -19.19
C PHE A 76 5.08 -1.38 -19.26
N SER A 77 3.98 -0.85 -19.81
CA SER A 77 2.70 -1.56 -19.91
C SER A 77 2.81 -2.86 -20.74
N ARG A 78 3.60 -2.84 -21.81
CA ARG A 78 3.84 -4.04 -22.63
C ARG A 78 4.60 -5.11 -21.83
N ARG A 79 5.72 -4.73 -21.17
CA ARG A 79 6.49 -5.67 -20.32
C ARG A 79 5.64 -6.23 -19.19
N LEU A 80 4.86 -5.38 -18.51
CA LEU A 80 3.90 -5.83 -17.50
C LEU A 80 2.93 -6.87 -18.06
N GLY A 81 2.37 -6.62 -19.25
CA GLY A 81 1.47 -7.56 -19.94
C GLY A 81 2.15 -8.89 -20.26
N GLU A 82 3.42 -8.86 -20.71
CA GLU A 82 4.21 -10.08 -20.99
C GLU A 82 4.46 -10.90 -19.73
N VAL A 83 4.80 -10.26 -18.62
CA VAL A 83 5.01 -10.94 -17.33
C VAL A 83 3.69 -11.54 -16.82
N LEU A 84 2.59 -10.78 -16.83
CA LEU A 84 1.25 -11.26 -16.43
C LEU A 84 0.81 -12.48 -17.27
N ALA A 85 1.08 -12.48 -18.57
CA ALA A 85 0.76 -13.61 -19.45
C ALA A 85 1.54 -14.89 -19.09
N GLY A 86 2.70 -14.76 -18.44
CA GLY A 86 3.48 -15.87 -17.91
C GLY A 86 2.83 -16.60 -16.73
N TYR A 87 1.88 -15.94 -16.05
CA TYR A 87 1.18 -16.47 -14.88
C TYR A 87 -0.36 -16.45 -15.03
N PRO A 88 -0.92 -17.17 -16.01
CA PRO A 88 -2.35 -17.06 -16.36
C PRO A 88 -3.31 -17.50 -15.25
N ALA A 89 -2.81 -18.17 -14.23
CA ALA A 89 -3.59 -18.60 -13.07
C ALA A 89 -3.64 -17.55 -11.95
N VAL A 90 -2.82 -16.51 -12.02
CA VAL A 90 -2.85 -15.36 -11.08
C VAL A 90 -3.73 -14.29 -11.68
N SER A 91 -4.77 -13.88 -10.96
CA SER A 91 -5.64 -12.81 -11.43
C SER A 91 -4.90 -11.47 -11.39
N PRO A 92 -4.79 -10.72 -12.51
CA PRO A 92 -4.19 -9.38 -12.49
C PRO A 92 -4.88 -8.40 -11.54
N ARG A 93 -6.14 -8.64 -11.18
CA ARG A 93 -6.91 -7.82 -10.22
C ARG A 93 -6.38 -7.89 -8.79
N LEU A 94 -5.53 -8.87 -8.51
CA LEU A 94 -4.84 -9.02 -7.24
C LEU A 94 -3.49 -8.30 -7.21
N ILE A 95 -3.11 -7.62 -8.29
CA ILE A 95 -1.89 -6.82 -8.37
C ILE A 95 -2.25 -5.35 -8.24
N GLU A 96 -1.64 -4.73 -7.25
CA GLU A 96 -1.67 -3.29 -7.05
C GLU A 96 -0.26 -2.72 -7.25
N LEU A 97 -0.14 -1.69 -8.07
CA LEU A 97 1.12 -1.02 -8.33
C LEU A 97 1.15 0.28 -7.50
N GLU A 98 2.07 0.36 -6.56
CA GLU A 98 2.26 1.53 -5.70
C GLU A 98 3.26 2.49 -6.32
N VAL A 99 2.86 3.75 -6.44
CA VAL A 99 3.67 4.82 -7.03
C VAL A 99 3.68 5.97 -6.06
N LEU A 100 4.87 6.46 -5.73
CA LEU A 100 5.03 7.66 -4.90
C LEU A 100 4.23 8.82 -5.50
N GLU A 101 3.53 9.57 -4.65
CA GLU A 101 2.78 10.76 -5.05
C GLU A 101 3.64 11.72 -5.88
N THR A 102 4.86 12.01 -5.43
CA THR A 102 5.80 12.91 -6.07
C THR A 102 6.15 12.47 -7.49
N ALA A 103 6.46 11.18 -7.69
CA ALA A 103 6.77 10.62 -9.01
C ALA A 103 5.57 10.64 -9.97
N ALA A 104 4.36 10.41 -9.45
CA ALA A 104 3.14 10.48 -10.25
C ALA A 104 2.80 11.89 -10.71
N LEU A 105 3.27 12.92 -9.98
CA LEU A 105 3.01 14.33 -10.26
C LEU A 105 4.01 14.97 -11.25
N GLU A 106 5.16 14.37 -11.51
CA GLU A 106 6.17 14.93 -12.43
C GLU A 106 5.62 15.13 -13.86
N ASP A 107 4.90 14.15 -14.40
CA ASP A 107 4.16 14.25 -15.66
C ASP A 107 2.80 13.57 -15.54
N ILE A 108 1.81 14.32 -15.05
CA ILE A 108 0.46 13.81 -14.78
C ILE A 108 -0.22 13.28 -16.03
N ALA A 109 -0.02 13.91 -17.19
CA ALA A 109 -0.70 13.50 -18.40
C ALA A 109 -0.18 12.14 -18.90
N THR A 110 1.12 11.96 -18.91
CA THR A 110 1.76 10.70 -19.26
C THR A 110 1.44 9.61 -18.24
N THR A 111 1.53 9.91 -16.95
CA THR A 111 1.20 8.97 -15.86
C THR A 111 -0.26 8.52 -15.93
N ALA A 112 -1.21 9.46 -16.12
CA ALA A 112 -2.63 9.11 -16.23
C ALA A 112 -2.92 8.23 -17.46
N ALA A 113 -2.28 8.49 -18.58
CA ALA A 113 -2.41 7.67 -19.79
C ALA A 113 -1.86 6.25 -19.56
N LEU A 114 -0.71 6.14 -18.91
CA LEU A 114 -0.07 4.87 -18.57
C LEU A 114 -0.91 4.05 -17.57
N PHE A 115 -1.42 4.69 -16.52
CA PHE A 115 -2.35 4.04 -15.58
C PHE A 115 -3.58 3.48 -16.33
N ALA A 116 -4.17 4.29 -17.23
CA ALA A 116 -5.32 3.85 -18.01
C ALA A 116 -4.99 2.69 -18.96
N GLU A 117 -3.76 2.61 -19.46
CA GLU A 117 -3.28 1.49 -20.28
C GLU A 117 -3.08 0.23 -19.45
N CYS A 118 -2.36 0.31 -18.32
CA CYS A 118 -2.11 -0.82 -17.43
C CYS A 118 -3.41 -1.37 -16.80
N ARG A 119 -4.38 -0.51 -16.48
CA ARG A 119 -5.70 -0.94 -15.99
C ARG A 119 -6.45 -1.84 -16.98
N LYS A 120 -6.19 -1.73 -18.28
CA LYS A 120 -6.76 -2.68 -19.26
C LYS A 120 -6.20 -4.09 -19.12
N LEU A 121 -5.02 -4.23 -18.51
CA LEU A 121 -4.44 -5.52 -18.14
C LEU A 121 -5.09 -6.11 -16.89
N GLY A 122 -5.83 -5.30 -16.13
CA GLY A 122 -6.57 -5.71 -14.94
C GLY A 122 -5.92 -5.31 -13.62
N VAL A 123 -4.75 -4.67 -13.61
CA VAL A 123 -4.07 -4.21 -12.40
C VAL A 123 -4.67 -2.91 -11.87
N SER A 124 -4.52 -2.64 -10.57
CA SER A 124 -4.87 -1.38 -9.90
C SER A 124 -3.64 -0.55 -9.59
N PHE A 125 -3.86 0.73 -9.23
CA PHE A 125 -2.81 1.65 -8.81
C PHE A 125 -3.12 2.29 -7.47
N ALA A 126 -2.12 2.34 -6.61
CA ALA A 126 -2.13 3.12 -5.37
C ALA A 126 -1.17 4.31 -5.48
N LEU A 127 -1.55 5.45 -4.89
CA LEU A 127 -0.64 6.56 -4.63
C LEU A 127 -0.10 6.41 -3.22
N ASP A 128 1.23 6.31 -3.13
CA ASP A 128 1.95 6.12 -1.89
C ASP A 128 2.48 7.43 -1.31
N ASP A 129 2.73 7.45 0.01
CA ASP A 129 3.18 8.62 0.81
C ASP A 129 2.28 9.85 0.62
N PHE A 130 0.95 9.64 0.50
CA PHE A 130 0.02 10.72 0.20
C PHE A 130 -0.10 11.71 1.36
N GLY A 131 0.02 13.01 1.01
CA GLY A 131 -0.05 14.12 1.95
C GLY A 131 1.31 14.75 2.26
N THR A 132 2.43 14.12 1.88
CA THR A 132 3.78 14.66 2.08
C THR A 132 4.19 15.65 0.99
N GLY A 133 3.49 15.65 -0.15
CA GLY A 133 3.78 16.47 -1.33
C GLY A 133 2.89 17.71 -1.47
N TYR A 134 3.08 18.43 -2.57
CA TYR A 134 2.27 19.60 -2.94
C TYR A 134 0.99 19.19 -3.69
N SER A 135 0.24 18.24 -3.17
CA SER A 135 -0.98 17.76 -3.83
C SER A 135 -2.03 18.84 -3.94
N SER A 136 -2.36 19.23 -5.17
CA SER A 136 -3.59 19.97 -5.40
C SER A 136 -4.74 19.00 -5.73
N LEU A 137 -5.95 19.31 -5.27
CA LEU A 137 -7.18 18.59 -5.62
C LEU A 137 -7.36 18.42 -7.15
N THR A 138 -6.76 19.33 -7.93
CA THR A 138 -6.78 19.28 -9.40
C THR A 138 -6.00 18.08 -9.91
N TYR A 139 -4.87 17.77 -9.31
CA TYR A 139 -4.02 16.64 -9.68
C TYR A 139 -4.64 15.32 -9.25
N PHE A 140 -5.11 15.27 -8.03
CA PHE A 140 -5.83 14.12 -7.50
C PHE A 140 -6.99 13.69 -8.40
N ARG A 141 -7.78 14.65 -8.90
CA ARG A 141 -8.88 14.37 -9.83
C ARG A 141 -8.42 13.77 -11.16
N ARG A 142 -7.22 14.10 -11.63
CA ARG A 142 -6.71 13.68 -12.95
C ARG A 142 -6.03 12.32 -12.95
N LEU A 143 -5.40 11.94 -11.84
CA LEU A 143 -4.75 10.64 -11.73
C LEU A 143 -5.81 9.56 -11.43
N PRO A 144 -5.96 8.54 -12.29
CA PRO A 144 -6.94 7.48 -12.08
C PRO A 144 -6.42 6.39 -11.12
N ALA A 145 -5.90 6.80 -9.95
CA ALA A 145 -5.53 5.86 -8.90
C ALA A 145 -6.78 5.28 -8.22
N ASP A 146 -6.71 4.01 -7.84
CA ASP A 146 -7.81 3.28 -7.22
C ASP A 146 -7.78 3.43 -5.70
N LEU A 147 -6.56 3.57 -5.14
CA LEU A 147 -6.29 3.59 -3.71
C LEU A 147 -5.29 4.71 -3.37
N LEU A 148 -5.40 5.26 -2.16
CA LEU A 148 -4.42 6.13 -1.55
C LEU A 148 -3.88 5.50 -0.28
N LYS A 149 -2.56 5.61 -0.06
CA LYS A 149 -1.90 5.22 1.17
C LYS A 149 -1.54 6.48 1.95
N ILE A 150 -2.10 6.63 3.16
CA ILE A 150 -1.78 7.74 4.05
C ILE A 150 -0.40 7.47 4.65
N ASP A 151 0.53 8.41 4.47
CA ASP A 151 1.90 8.26 4.96
C ASP A 151 1.96 7.99 6.46
N GLN A 152 2.85 7.07 6.83
CA GLN A 152 3.02 6.61 8.21
C GLN A 152 3.36 7.73 9.20
N SER A 153 3.98 8.83 8.77
CA SER A 153 4.35 9.93 9.67
C SER A 153 3.13 10.59 10.29
N PHE A 154 2.07 10.79 9.48
CA PHE A 154 0.81 11.35 9.98
C PHE A 154 0.06 10.37 10.87
N VAL A 155 -0.01 9.10 10.47
CA VAL A 155 -0.74 8.06 11.24
C VAL A 155 -0.08 7.82 12.59
N ARG A 156 1.25 7.74 12.64
CA ARG A 156 1.98 7.50 13.88
C ARG A 156 1.78 8.62 14.91
N ASP A 157 1.77 9.87 14.46
CA ASP A 157 1.77 11.02 15.34
C ASP A 157 0.34 11.56 15.59
N MET A 158 -0.72 11.04 14.92
CA MET A 158 -2.11 11.56 14.97
C MET A 158 -2.77 11.50 16.35
N LEU A 159 -2.32 10.63 17.25
CA LEU A 159 -2.89 10.54 18.60
C LEU A 159 -2.44 11.70 19.49
N ASP A 160 -1.24 12.23 19.25
CA ASP A 160 -0.61 13.27 20.06
C ASP A 160 -0.58 14.63 19.36
N ASN A 161 -0.73 14.66 18.02
CA ASN A 161 -0.65 15.85 17.19
C ASN A 161 -1.98 16.13 16.47
N PRO A 162 -2.73 17.17 16.87
CA PRO A 162 -4.00 17.52 16.22
C PRO A 162 -3.89 17.89 14.74
N ASP A 163 -2.74 18.41 14.29
CA ASP A 163 -2.52 18.77 12.88
C ASP A 163 -2.38 17.51 12.03
N ASP A 164 -1.68 16.49 12.51
CA ASP A 164 -1.55 15.20 11.82
C ASP A 164 -2.90 14.47 11.77
N LEU A 165 -3.66 14.48 12.87
CA LEU A 165 -5.03 13.96 12.90
C LEU A 165 -5.92 14.65 11.86
N ALA A 166 -5.82 15.98 11.74
CA ALA A 166 -6.59 16.74 10.75
C ALA A 166 -6.18 16.39 9.31
N ILE A 167 -4.90 16.09 9.06
CA ILE A 167 -4.43 15.61 7.75
C ILE A 167 -5.03 14.24 7.45
N VAL A 168 -4.92 13.28 8.38
CA VAL A 168 -5.50 11.93 8.22
C VAL A 168 -7.01 12.02 7.92
N GLU A 169 -7.76 12.79 8.70
CA GLU A 169 -9.18 13.02 8.49
C GLU A 169 -9.47 13.65 7.12
N GLY A 170 -8.68 14.65 6.74
CA GLY A 170 -8.80 15.33 5.44
C GLY A 170 -8.58 14.38 4.26
N VAL A 171 -7.58 13.50 4.33
CA VAL A 171 -7.30 12.50 3.29
C VAL A 171 -8.43 11.47 3.21
N ILE A 172 -8.91 10.96 4.34
CA ILE A 172 -10.05 10.02 4.38
C ILE A 172 -11.29 10.67 3.75
N GLY A 173 -11.64 11.90 4.15
CA GLY A 173 -12.75 12.63 3.57
C GLY A 173 -12.61 12.87 2.06
N LEU A 174 -11.39 13.15 1.60
CA LEU A 174 -11.08 13.31 0.19
C LEU A 174 -11.33 12.03 -0.60
N THR A 175 -10.83 10.89 -0.10
CA THR A 175 -11.01 9.59 -0.78
C THR A 175 -12.48 9.20 -0.85
N GLN A 176 -13.24 9.43 0.20
CA GLN A 176 -14.69 9.20 0.22
C GLN A 176 -15.42 10.06 -0.83
N ALA A 177 -15.10 11.37 -0.90
CA ALA A 177 -15.68 12.29 -1.86
C ALA A 177 -15.42 11.87 -3.32
N PHE A 178 -14.26 11.30 -3.60
CA PHE A 178 -13.87 10.82 -4.93
C PHE A 178 -14.15 9.32 -5.16
N ARG A 179 -14.75 8.63 -4.19
CA ARG A 179 -15.06 7.18 -4.23
C ARG A 179 -13.82 6.33 -4.51
N ARG A 180 -12.73 6.63 -3.84
CA ARG A 180 -11.48 5.87 -3.88
C ARG A 180 -11.28 5.15 -2.55
N ALA A 181 -10.54 4.06 -2.59
CA ALA A 181 -10.12 3.36 -1.38
C ALA A 181 -9.01 4.16 -0.66
N VAL A 182 -8.87 3.94 0.64
CA VAL A 182 -7.78 4.49 1.45
C VAL A 182 -7.25 3.43 2.39
N ILE A 183 -5.93 3.36 2.53
CA ILE A 183 -5.24 2.54 3.52
C ILE A 183 -4.37 3.45 4.38
N ALA A 184 -4.38 3.25 5.68
CA ALA A 184 -3.52 3.96 6.60
C ALA A 184 -2.27 3.13 6.89
N GLU A 185 -1.09 3.75 6.75
CA GLU A 185 0.18 3.11 7.04
C GLU A 185 0.69 3.45 8.44
N GLY A 186 1.58 2.61 8.98
CA GLY A 186 2.22 2.88 10.26
C GLY A 186 1.31 2.69 11.48
N VAL A 187 0.28 1.85 11.39
CA VAL A 187 -0.53 1.48 12.55
C VAL A 187 0.31 0.64 13.50
N GLU A 188 0.66 1.19 14.66
CA GLU A 188 1.54 0.55 15.66
C GLU A 188 0.77 0.10 16.89
N THR A 189 -0.36 0.73 17.22
CA THR A 189 -1.14 0.44 18.43
C THR A 189 -2.62 0.19 18.11
N VAL A 190 -3.35 -0.33 19.09
CA VAL A 190 -4.79 -0.56 18.97
C VAL A 190 -5.54 0.76 18.81
N GLU A 191 -5.08 1.81 19.49
CA GLU A 191 -5.68 3.15 19.48
C GLU A 191 -5.62 3.78 18.08
N HIS A 192 -4.50 3.62 17.35
CA HIS A 192 -4.41 4.06 15.96
C HIS A 192 -5.52 3.43 15.11
N GLY A 193 -5.71 2.11 15.22
CA GLY A 193 -6.75 1.41 14.48
C GLY A 193 -8.17 1.84 14.87
N LEU A 194 -8.42 2.11 16.16
CA LEU A 194 -9.71 2.61 16.64
C LEU A 194 -10.04 3.98 16.04
N VAL A 195 -9.10 4.93 16.10
CA VAL A 195 -9.29 6.27 15.54
C VAL A 195 -9.54 6.20 14.04
N LEU A 196 -8.78 5.39 13.29
CA LEU A 196 -8.96 5.21 11.86
C LEU A 196 -10.35 4.65 11.51
N LEU A 197 -10.81 3.63 12.24
CA LEU A 197 -12.15 3.07 12.07
C LEU A 197 -13.25 4.11 12.31
N LEU A 198 -13.09 4.97 13.33
CA LEU A 198 -14.03 6.06 13.62
C LEU A 198 -14.05 7.12 12.52
N LEU A 199 -12.92 7.39 11.89
CA LEU A 199 -12.80 8.31 10.76
C LEU A 199 -13.32 7.69 9.44
N GLY A 200 -13.64 6.38 9.45
CA GLY A 200 -14.14 5.67 8.29
C GLY A 200 -13.06 5.11 7.37
N CYS A 201 -11.85 4.88 7.91
CA CYS A 201 -10.77 4.12 7.26
C CYS A 201 -10.74 2.70 7.87
N ASP A 202 -11.14 1.70 7.09
CA ASP A 202 -11.24 0.30 7.51
C ASP A 202 -10.08 -0.57 6.99
N MET A 203 -9.17 0.01 6.21
CA MET A 203 -7.97 -0.64 5.73
C MET A 203 -6.72 0.00 6.34
N ALA A 204 -5.84 -0.83 6.88
CA ALA A 204 -4.64 -0.37 7.54
C ALA A 204 -3.50 -1.38 7.44
N GLN A 205 -2.25 -0.88 7.50
CA GLN A 205 -1.06 -1.69 7.68
C GLN A 205 -0.11 -1.06 8.69
N GLY A 206 0.74 -1.87 9.31
CA GLY A 206 1.73 -1.40 10.27
C GLY A 206 2.18 -2.51 11.22
N PHE A 207 3.15 -2.19 12.07
CA PHE A 207 3.76 -3.16 12.99
C PHE A 207 2.81 -3.64 14.10
N GLY A 208 1.75 -2.88 14.39
CA GLY A 208 0.67 -3.31 15.28
C GLY A 208 -0.21 -4.40 14.66
N ILE A 209 -0.19 -4.56 13.32
CA ILE A 209 -0.91 -5.61 12.61
C ILE A 209 0.03 -6.76 12.27
N ALA A 210 1.11 -6.48 11.53
CA ALA A 210 2.14 -7.45 11.17
C ALA A 210 3.48 -6.77 10.90
N ARG A 211 4.56 -7.41 11.33
CA ARG A 211 5.91 -7.04 10.90
C ARG A 211 6.21 -7.70 9.56
N PRO A 212 7.10 -7.13 8.72
CA PRO A 212 7.57 -7.79 7.52
C PRO A 212 8.10 -9.20 7.84
N MET A 213 7.67 -10.17 7.06
CA MET A 213 8.02 -11.57 7.23
C MET A 213 8.41 -12.22 5.89
N PRO A 214 9.15 -13.33 5.91
CA PRO A 214 9.41 -14.12 4.71
C PRO A 214 8.11 -14.62 4.06
N PRO A 215 8.05 -14.74 2.73
CA PRO A 215 6.84 -15.14 2.02
C PRO A 215 6.32 -16.53 2.40
N GLU A 216 7.20 -17.43 2.83
CA GLU A 216 6.85 -18.78 3.32
C GLU A 216 6.05 -18.76 4.62
N ASP A 217 6.20 -17.73 5.46
CA ASP A 217 5.52 -17.61 6.74
C ASP A 217 4.10 -17.02 6.60
N LEU A 218 3.86 -16.24 5.54
CA LEU A 218 2.61 -15.49 5.35
C LEU A 218 1.35 -16.38 5.36
N PRO A 219 1.29 -17.54 4.68
CA PRO A 219 0.09 -18.39 4.69
C PRO A 219 -0.28 -18.91 6.08
N ALA A 220 0.73 -19.22 6.91
CA ALA A 220 0.51 -19.66 8.28
C ALA A 220 0.07 -18.51 9.17
N TRP A 221 0.66 -17.33 9.00
CA TRP A 221 0.29 -16.12 9.73
C TRP A 221 -1.15 -15.71 9.43
N ILE A 222 -1.57 -15.67 8.15
CA ILE A 222 -2.95 -15.32 7.75
C ILE A 222 -3.98 -16.25 8.42
N ARG A 223 -3.71 -17.57 8.46
CA ARG A 223 -4.63 -18.53 9.08
C ARG A 223 -4.80 -18.32 10.59
N ASN A 224 -3.78 -17.78 11.25
CA ASN A 224 -3.76 -17.58 12.69
C ASN A 224 -4.04 -16.13 13.11
N PHE A 225 -4.13 -15.21 12.14
CA PHE A 225 -4.35 -13.79 12.44
C PHE A 225 -5.74 -13.57 13.02
N LEU A 226 -5.78 -12.99 14.21
CA LEU A 226 -6.98 -12.51 14.86
C LEU A 226 -6.82 -11.01 15.08
N PRO A 227 -7.69 -10.18 14.49
CA PRO A 227 -7.68 -8.75 14.79
C PRO A 227 -8.02 -8.51 16.26
N ASP A 228 -7.56 -7.39 16.80
CA ASP A 228 -7.86 -7.00 18.17
C ASP A 228 -9.38 -6.94 18.39
N GLU A 229 -9.83 -7.35 19.59
CA GLU A 229 -11.26 -7.39 19.93
C GLU A 229 -11.90 -6.00 19.87
N LEU A 230 -11.16 -4.96 20.27
CA LEU A 230 -11.65 -3.58 20.21
C LEU A 230 -11.87 -3.10 18.79
N TRP A 231 -11.03 -3.50 17.83
CA TRP A 231 -11.27 -3.21 16.41
C TRP A 231 -12.54 -3.88 15.89
N ASN A 232 -12.79 -5.13 16.29
CA ASN A 232 -14.01 -5.84 15.92
C ASN A 232 -15.25 -5.17 16.52
N LEU A 233 -15.16 -4.69 17.77
CA LEU A 233 -16.23 -3.96 18.42
C LEU A 233 -16.46 -2.61 17.73
N ALA A 234 -15.41 -1.83 17.47
CA ALA A 234 -15.52 -0.55 16.78
C ALA A 234 -16.17 -0.69 15.40
N ALA A 235 -15.78 -1.70 14.63
CA ALA A 235 -16.37 -1.98 13.32
C ALA A 235 -17.85 -2.42 13.39
N ALA A 236 -18.29 -3.02 14.50
CA ALA A 236 -19.67 -3.46 14.70
C ALA A 236 -20.61 -2.36 15.22
N PHE A 237 -20.08 -1.37 15.93
CA PHE A 237 -20.83 -0.24 16.43
C PHE A 237 -20.70 0.94 15.47
N ASN A 238 -21.83 1.61 15.19
CA ASN A 238 -21.87 2.80 14.34
C ASN A 238 -21.39 4.02 15.16
N TRP A 239 -20.10 4.02 15.53
CA TRP A 239 -19.47 5.11 16.29
C TRP A 239 -19.36 6.35 15.42
N SER A 240 -19.42 7.52 16.04
CA SER A 240 -19.29 8.80 15.37
C SER A 240 -18.04 9.55 15.86
N ARG A 241 -17.64 10.57 15.11
CA ARG A 241 -16.53 11.48 15.49
C ARG A 241 -16.70 12.07 16.91
N ASP A 242 -17.93 12.26 17.37
CA ASP A 242 -18.22 12.83 18.69
C ASP A 242 -17.85 11.88 19.83
N ASP A 243 -17.65 10.60 19.53
CA ASP A 243 -17.25 9.56 20.48
C ASP A 243 -15.73 9.46 20.66
N LEU A 244 -14.94 10.08 19.76
CA LEU A 244 -13.48 10.07 19.74
C LEU A 244 -12.84 10.50 21.09
N PRO A 245 -13.29 11.60 21.76
CA PRO A 245 -12.73 12.03 23.04
C PRO A 245 -12.95 11.02 24.16
N LEU A 246 -14.03 10.24 24.10
CA LEU A 246 -14.35 9.23 25.11
C LEU A 246 -13.44 8.00 25.00
N LEU A 247 -13.01 7.66 23.79
CA LEU A 247 -12.11 6.53 23.54
C LEU A 247 -10.66 6.87 23.92
N ILE A 248 -10.18 8.07 23.55
CA ILE A 248 -8.84 8.54 23.93
C ILE A 248 -8.72 8.68 25.44
N ALA A 249 -9.76 9.17 26.13
CA ALA A 249 -9.78 9.33 27.58
C ALA A 249 -10.00 8.01 28.35
N GLY A 250 -10.54 6.96 27.71
CA GLY A 250 -10.83 5.67 28.34
C GLY A 250 -9.66 4.69 28.36
N VAL A 251 -8.57 4.99 27.67
CA VAL A 251 -7.38 4.13 27.56
C VAL A 251 -6.39 4.34 28.71
N ASP A 252 -6.56 5.38 29.51
CA ASP A 252 -5.70 5.71 30.68
C ASP A 252 -6.05 4.95 31.97
N HIS A 253 -6.78 3.80 31.91
CA HIS A 253 -7.12 3.02 33.10
C HIS A 253 -6.90 1.51 32.94
#